data_0c4873ffad005e54ed5b7f3a740dd61b
#
_entry.id   0c4873ffad005e54ed5b7f3a740dd61b
#
_cell.length_a   1.000
_cell.length_b   1.000
_cell.length_c   1.000
_cell.angle_alpha   90.00
_cell.angle_beta   90.00
_cell.angle_gamma   90.00
#
_symmetry.space_group_name_H-M   'P 1'
#
loop_
_entity.id
_entity.type
_entity.pdbx_description
1 polymer ?
#
loop_
_entity_poly.entity_id
_entity_poly.type
_entity_poly.pdbx_seq_one_letter_code
_entity_poly.pdbx_strand_id
1 'polypeptide(L)'
;MTTVIITITFTGCSSLGSGSIAKRSAKLSKGIQKAYSVEYNTANRVSPIIVQSADKYKVDPILLAALIRQESSYRNYAISPAGAVGLTQVIPRYWKSSCPGDLIQEYNNINCGTYILASYNNKAGSWPKALAYYNVGPTGYNSNRRMKKQGKKYA
;
A
#
# COMPACT_ATOMS: atom_id res chain seq x y z
N MET A 1 24.85 36.39 -22.48
CA MET A 1 23.54 35.72 -22.42
C MET A 1 23.65 34.53 -21.45
N THR A 2 23.16 34.69 -20.23
CA THR A 2 23.30 33.73 -19.14
C THR A 2 21.98 32.94 -19.05
N THR A 3 22.01 31.67 -19.47
CA THR A 3 20.83 30.81 -19.41
C THR A 3 20.64 30.31 -18.00
N VAL A 4 19.57 30.75 -17.34
CA VAL A 4 19.13 30.26 -16.01
C VAL A 4 18.34 28.98 -16.22
N ILE A 5 18.91 27.85 -15.79
CA ILE A 5 18.20 26.56 -15.77
C ILE A 5 17.40 26.49 -14.48
N ILE A 6 16.07 26.65 -14.58
CA ILE A 6 15.14 26.45 -13.46
C ILE A 6 14.87 24.96 -13.35
N THR A 7 15.48 24.31 -12.37
CA THR A 7 15.16 22.93 -11.99
C THR A 7 13.86 22.95 -11.17
N ILE A 8 12.76 22.55 -11.78
CA ILE A 8 11.48 22.32 -11.09
C ILE A 8 11.58 20.99 -10.36
N THR A 9 11.84 21.04 -9.05
CA THR A 9 11.73 19.89 -8.18
C THR A 9 10.25 19.63 -7.91
N PHE A 10 9.70 18.56 -8.49
CA PHE A 10 8.40 18.04 -8.11
C PHE A 10 8.49 17.47 -6.68
N THR A 11 8.24 18.29 -5.69
CA THR A 11 7.94 17.81 -4.35
C THR A 11 6.54 17.19 -4.38
N GLY A 12 6.47 15.86 -4.44
CA GLY A 12 5.22 15.13 -4.26
C GLY A 12 4.60 15.53 -2.91
N CYS A 13 3.50 16.29 -2.94
CA CYS A 13 2.73 16.63 -1.74
C CYS A 13 2.20 15.31 -1.13
N SER A 14 2.83 14.85 -0.06
CA SER A 14 2.23 13.82 0.78
C SER A 14 0.94 14.42 1.35
N SER A 15 -0.20 13.78 1.09
CA SER A 15 -1.53 14.22 1.52
C SER A 15 -1.70 14.35 3.05
N LEU A 16 -0.75 13.80 3.83
CA LEU A 16 -0.67 13.98 5.28
C LEU A 16 0.10 15.24 5.71
N GLY A 17 0.71 15.97 4.76
CA GLY A 17 1.53 17.15 5.00
C GLY A 17 2.95 16.81 5.46
N SER A 18 3.78 17.85 5.64
CA SER A 18 5.11 17.76 6.22
C SER A 18 5.01 17.65 7.75
N GLY A 19 5.86 16.82 8.36
CA GLY A 19 5.91 16.68 9.80
C GLY A 19 6.61 15.41 10.25
N SER A 20 6.83 15.28 11.57
CA SER A 20 7.41 14.06 12.13
C SER A 20 6.54 12.83 11.85
N ILE A 21 7.15 11.66 11.84
CA ILE A 21 6.41 10.37 11.69
C ILE A 21 5.28 10.29 12.74
N ALA A 22 5.55 10.67 13.99
CA ALA A 22 4.55 10.66 15.05
C ALA A 22 3.32 11.53 14.72
N LYS A 23 3.53 12.78 14.26
CA LYS A 23 2.44 13.69 13.88
C LYS A 23 1.63 13.15 12.68
N ARG A 24 2.31 12.64 11.67
CA ARG A 24 1.66 12.07 10.48
C ARG A 24 0.90 10.79 10.81
N SER A 25 1.46 9.93 11.67
CA SER A 25 0.82 8.70 12.15
C SER A 25 -0.45 8.99 12.97
N ALA A 26 -0.40 9.98 13.86
CA ALA A 26 -1.57 10.40 14.62
C ALA A 26 -2.70 10.94 13.72
N LYS A 27 -2.35 11.72 12.70
CA LYS A 27 -3.31 12.22 11.70
C LYS A 27 -3.91 11.06 10.87
N LEU A 28 -3.07 10.12 10.43
CA LEU A 28 -3.50 8.95 9.68
C LEU A 28 -4.43 8.06 10.52
N SER A 29 -4.09 7.80 11.78
CA SER A 29 -4.92 7.01 12.70
C SER A 29 -6.33 7.59 12.83
N LYS A 30 -6.45 8.91 13.06
CA LYS A 30 -7.75 9.59 13.11
C LYS A 30 -8.51 9.45 11.78
N GLY A 31 -7.82 9.57 10.66
CA GLY A 31 -8.40 9.38 9.33
C GLY A 31 -8.95 7.96 9.11
N ILE A 32 -8.19 6.94 9.49
CA ILE A 32 -8.57 5.52 9.38
C ILE A 32 -9.81 5.23 10.25
N GLN A 33 -9.81 5.69 11.50
CA GLN A 33 -10.96 5.54 12.40
C GLN A 33 -12.24 6.17 11.81
N LYS A 34 -12.13 7.42 11.34
CA LYS A 34 -13.28 8.16 10.80
C LYS A 34 -13.79 7.56 9.48
N ALA A 35 -12.89 7.22 8.56
CA ALA A 35 -13.25 6.79 7.22
C ALA A 35 -13.72 5.32 7.15
N TYR A 36 -13.16 4.47 8.02
CA TYR A 36 -13.33 3.02 7.90
C TYR A 36 -13.91 2.36 9.14
N SER A 37 -14.26 3.15 10.20
CA SER A 37 -14.76 2.65 11.48
C SER A 37 -13.83 1.62 12.12
N VAL A 38 -12.51 1.78 11.94
CA VAL A 38 -11.50 0.93 12.54
C VAL A 38 -11.33 1.31 14.01
N GLU A 39 -11.20 0.32 14.87
CA GLU A 39 -11.01 0.51 16.30
C GLU A 39 -9.72 1.30 16.59
N TYR A 40 -9.78 2.16 17.63
CA TYR A 40 -8.71 3.07 18.02
C TYR A 40 -7.34 2.37 18.21
N ASN A 41 -7.31 1.26 18.95
CA ASN A 41 -6.07 0.52 19.21
C ASN A 41 -5.43 0.00 17.93
N THR A 42 -6.25 -0.53 17.03
CA THR A 42 -5.77 -1.03 15.72
C THR A 42 -5.24 0.12 14.86
N ALA A 43 -6.03 1.21 14.72
CA ALA A 43 -5.61 2.36 13.92
C ALA A 43 -4.30 2.98 14.43
N ASN A 44 -4.15 3.14 15.76
CA ASN A 44 -2.94 3.68 16.36
C ASN A 44 -1.72 2.77 16.21
N ARG A 45 -1.91 1.47 16.29
CA ARG A 45 -0.82 0.50 16.17
C ARG A 45 -0.28 0.41 14.75
N VAL A 46 -1.16 0.41 13.73
CA VAL A 46 -0.73 0.22 12.34
C VAL A 46 -0.28 1.52 11.66
N SER A 47 -0.80 2.68 12.07
CA SER A 47 -0.51 3.96 11.40
C SER A 47 0.98 4.32 11.33
N PRO A 48 1.80 4.14 12.37
CA PRO A 48 3.25 4.37 12.28
C PRO A 48 3.92 3.44 11.27
N ILE A 49 3.51 2.18 11.20
CA ILE A 49 4.04 1.20 10.26
C ILE A 49 3.68 1.60 8.82
N ILE A 50 2.44 2.02 8.60
CA ILE A 50 1.96 2.50 7.29
C ILE A 50 2.78 3.72 6.84
N VAL A 51 2.96 4.72 7.71
CA VAL A 51 3.72 5.93 7.38
C VAL A 51 5.18 5.61 7.06
N GLN A 52 5.85 4.78 7.89
CA GLN A 52 7.23 4.39 7.66
C GLN A 52 7.42 3.59 6.37
N SER A 53 6.54 2.62 6.10
CA SER A 53 6.58 1.81 4.88
C SER A 53 6.31 2.65 3.64
N ALA A 54 5.34 3.56 3.71
CA ALA A 54 5.00 4.49 2.65
C ALA A 54 6.18 5.41 2.30
N ASP A 55 6.86 5.96 3.30
CA ASP A 55 8.05 6.78 3.11
C ASP A 55 9.19 5.99 2.46
N LYS A 56 9.44 4.77 2.97
CA LYS A 56 10.50 3.87 2.46
C LYS A 56 10.33 3.55 0.97
N TYR A 57 9.12 3.27 0.54
CA TYR A 57 8.84 2.82 -0.83
C TYR A 57 8.22 3.90 -1.73
N LYS A 58 8.12 5.15 -1.26
CA LYS A 58 7.56 6.28 -2.00
C LYS A 58 6.11 6.07 -2.44
N VAL A 59 5.32 5.48 -1.57
CA VAL A 59 3.87 5.29 -1.72
C VAL A 59 3.13 6.35 -0.89
N ASP A 60 1.96 6.79 -1.36
CA ASP A 60 1.10 7.65 -0.53
C ASP A 60 0.55 6.84 0.66
N PRO A 61 0.74 7.26 1.92
CA PRO A 61 0.25 6.54 3.09
C PRO A 61 -1.29 6.42 3.14
N ILE A 62 -2.03 7.33 2.51
CA ILE A 62 -3.49 7.23 2.39
C ILE A 62 -3.86 6.14 1.39
N LEU A 63 -3.15 6.04 0.28
CA LEU A 63 -3.34 4.95 -0.69
C LEU A 63 -3.07 3.59 -0.03
N LEU A 64 -1.99 3.49 0.77
CA LEU A 64 -1.68 2.26 1.49
C LEU A 64 -2.74 1.92 2.54
N ALA A 65 -3.26 2.90 3.27
CA ALA A 65 -4.36 2.71 4.21
C ALA A 65 -5.65 2.22 3.52
N ALA A 66 -5.97 2.75 2.34
CA ALA A 66 -7.09 2.31 1.52
C ALA A 66 -6.90 0.87 1.01
N LEU A 67 -5.68 0.51 0.59
CA LEU A 67 -5.33 -0.86 0.21
C LEU A 67 -5.59 -1.84 1.37
N ILE A 68 -5.11 -1.54 2.57
CA ILE A 68 -5.33 -2.38 3.76
C ILE A 68 -6.83 -2.53 4.06
N ARG A 69 -7.60 -1.45 3.92
CA ARG A 69 -9.06 -1.51 4.07
C ARG A 69 -9.69 -2.48 3.08
N GLN A 70 -9.27 -2.42 1.82
CA GLN A 70 -9.79 -3.25 0.73
C GLN A 70 -9.39 -4.72 0.90
N GLU A 71 -8.16 -5.00 1.32
CA GLU A 71 -7.62 -6.35 1.41
C GLU A 71 -8.11 -7.14 2.63
N SER A 72 -8.10 -6.52 3.80
CA SER A 72 -8.39 -7.23 5.05
C SER A 72 -9.44 -6.57 5.94
N SER A 73 -9.86 -5.35 5.61
CA SER A 73 -10.62 -4.49 6.54
C SER A 73 -9.91 -4.34 7.89
N TYR A 74 -8.59 -4.21 7.87
CA TYR A 74 -7.73 -4.10 9.06
C TYR A 74 -7.72 -5.34 9.98
N ARG A 75 -8.08 -6.52 9.46
CA ARG A 75 -8.00 -7.79 10.21
C ARG A 75 -6.60 -8.37 10.10
N ASN A 76 -5.82 -8.32 11.18
CA ASN A 76 -4.41 -8.74 11.22
C ASN A 76 -4.19 -10.20 10.79
N TYR A 77 -5.07 -11.09 11.21
CA TYR A 77 -4.94 -12.53 10.97
C TYR A 77 -5.83 -13.02 9.83
N ALA A 78 -6.21 -12.13 8.91
CA ALA A 78 -6.99 -12.54 7.75
C ALA A 78 -6.21 -13.51 6.88
N ILE A 79 -6.81 -14.64 6.56
CA ILE A 79 -6.28 -15.63 5.62
C ILE A 79 -7.35 -15.87 4.56
N SER A 80 -6.99 -15.69 3.28
CA SER A 80 -7.91 -15.94 2.18
C SER A 80 -7.87 -17.41 1.73
N PRO A 81 -8.88 -17.90 1.02
CA PRO A 81 -8.85 -19.25 0.42
C PRO A 81 -7.67 -19.48 -0.54
N ALA A 82 -7.14 -18.42 -1.14
CA ALA A 82 -5.96 -18.47 -2.00
C ALA A 82 -4.61 -18.49 -1.23
N GLY A 83 -4.66 -18.42 0.11
CA GLY A 83 -3.48 -18.38 0.98
C GLY A 83 -2.83 -17.01 1.12
N ALA A 84 -3.56 -15.94 0.80
CA ALA A 84 -3.12 -14.59 1.12
C ALA A 84 -3.26 -14.33 2.61
N VAL A 85 -2.29 -13.65 3.24
CA VAL A 85 -2.23 -13.46 4.69
C VAL A 85 -2.10 -11.99 5.09
N GLY A 86 -2.68 -11.66 6.24
CA GLY A 86 -2.47 -10.41 6.98
C GLY A 86 -3.17 -9.20 6.37
N LEU A 87 -2.75 -8.04 6.85
CA LEU A 87 -3.38 -6.74 6.56
C LEU A 87 -3.41 -6.38 5.07
N THR A 88 -2.34 -6.69 4.35
CA THR A 88 -2.19 -6.39 2.92
C THR A 88 -2.41 -7.60 2.02
N GLN A 89 -2.85 -8.74 2.58
CA GLN A 89 -3.16 -9.98 1.85
C GLN A 89 -2.04 -10.42 0.90
N VAL A 90 -0.81 -10.48 1.40
CA VAL A 90 0.32 -11.02 0.66
C VAL A 90 0.21 -12.54 0.55
N ILE A 91 0.50 -13.10 -0.62
CA ILE A 91 0.56 -14.56 -0.83
C ILE A 91 2.02 -15.03 -0.65
N PRO A 92 2.38 -15.71 0.46
CA PRO A 92 3.76 -16.02 0.80
C PRO A 92 4.51 -16.81 -0.28
N ARG A 93 3.85 -17.75 -0.94
CA ARG A 93 4.47 -18.58 -2.00
C ARG A 93 5.07 -17.78 -3.16
N TYR A 94 4.59 -16.55 -3.39
CA TYR A 94 5.10 -15.70 -4.46
C TYR A 94 6.12 -14.66 -3.98
N TRP A 95 6.07 -14.30 -2.68
CA TRP A 95 6.80 -13.14 -2.20
C TRP A 95 7.79 -13.42 -1.07
N LYS A 96 7.81 -14.65 -0.51
CA LYS A 96 8.71 -15.00 0.63
C LYS A 96 10.19 -14.73 0.34
N SER A 97 10.64 -14.93 -0.89
CA SER A 97 12.03 -14.65 -1.28
C SER A 97 12.37 -13.15 -1.31
N SER A 98 11.39 -12.29 -1.64
CA SER A 98 11.56 -10.84 -1.69
C SER A 98 11.19 -10.14 -0.39
N CYS A 99 10.43 -10.81 0.47
CA CYS A 99 9.92 -10.31 1.73
C CYS A 99 10.32 -11.27 2.87
N PRO A 100 11.53 -11.13 3.42
CA PRO A 100 11.98 -12.00 4.51
C PRO A 100 11.16 -11.75 5.78
N GLY A 101 11.08 -12.77 6.64
CA GLY A 101 10.36 -12.73 7.90
C GLY A 101 8.96 -13.34 7.85
N ASP A 102 8.31 -13.35 9.00
CA ASP A 102 6.94 -13.86 9.14
C ASP A 102 5.93 -12.82 8.62
N LEU A 103 5.23 -13.19 7.54
CA LEU A 103 4.24 -12.32 6.89
C LEU A 103 2.89 -12.22 7.64
N ILE A 104 2.72 -12.90 8.78
CA ILE A 104 1.58 -12.68 9.69
C ILE A 104 1.87 -11.48 10.61
N GLN A 105 3.14 -11.18 10.88
CA GLN A 105 3.51 -10.01 11.65
C GLN A 105 3.20 -8.73 10.90
N GLU A 106 2.48 -7.80 11.57
CA GLU A 106 1.97 -6.56 10.96
C GLU A 106 3.06 -5.75 10.25
N TYR A 107 4.21 -5.59 10.90
CA TYR A 107 5.32 -4.83 10.33
C TYR A 107 5.82 -5.47 9.02
N ASN A 108 6.11 -6.77 9.03
CA ASN A 108 6.58 -7.49 7.85
C ASN A 108 5.53 -7.50 6.73
N ASN A 109 4.26 -7.68 7.10
CA ASN A 109 3.15 -7.72 6.16
C ASN A 109 2.94 -6.39 5.45
N ILE A 110 2.84 -5.29 6.21
CA ILE A 110 2.66 -3.95 5.64
C ILE A 110 3.86 -3.54 4.78
N ASN A 111 5.10 -3.79 5.24
CA ASN A 111 6.30 -3.52 4.45
C ASN A 111 6.31 -4.31 3.14
N CYS A 112 5.99 -5.60 3.18
CA CYS A 112 5.94 -6.44 2.01
C CYS A 112 4.85 -5.98 1.02
N GLY A 113 3.63 -5.75 1.48
CA GLY A 113 2.55 -5.25 0.64
C GLY A 113 2.87 -3.90 0.00
N THR A 114 3.52 -3.01 0.74
CA THR A 114 3.96 -1.71 0.21
C THR A 114 5.04 -1.87 -0.86
N TYR A 115 6.03 -2.75 -0.63
CA TYR A 115 7.04 -3.11 -1.61
C TYR A 115 6.41 -3.66 -2.90
N ILE A 116 5.45 -4.58 -2.79
CA ILE A 116 4.74 -5.15 -3.93
C ILE A 116 4.01 -4.07 -4.71
N LEU A 117 3.26 -3.19 -4.04
CA LEU A 117 2.52 -2.11 -4.66
C LEU A 117 3.44 -1.14 -5.40
N ALA A 118 4.56 -0.74 -4.78
CA ALA A 118 5.57 0.12 -5.39
C ALA A 118 6.22 -0.54 -6.61
N SER A 119 6.56 -1.83 -6.51
CA SER A 119 7.12 -2.61 -7.63
C SER A 119 6.14 -2.69 -8.81
N TYR A 120 4.86 -2.85 -8.51
CA TYR A 120 3.83 -2.84 -9.55
C TYR A 120 3.62 -1.46 -10.16
N ASN A 121 3.76 -0.38 -9.38
CA ASN A 121 3.69 0.97 -9.92
C ASN A 121 4.85 1.27 -10.87
N ASN A 122 6.07 0.86 -10.53
CA ASN A 122 7.23 0.97 -11.40
C ASN A 122 7.02 0.23 -12.73
N LYS A 123 6.42 -0.97 -12.67
CA LYS A 123 6.12 -1.78 -13.86
C LYS A 123 4.94 -1.24 -14.68
N ALA A 124 3.93 -0.70 -14.03
CA ALA A 124 2.66 -0.28 -14.64
C ALA A 124 2.69 1.16 -15.17
N GLY A 125 3.52 2.03 -14.56
CA GLY A 125 3.59 3.46 -14.86
C GLY A 125 2.43 4.29 -14.32
N SER A 126 1.52 3.70 -13.53
CA SER A 126 0.41 4.42 -12.91
C SER A 126 -0.18 3.66 -11.72
N TRP A 127 -0.62 4.39 -10.70
CA TRP A 127 -1.24 3.82 -9.50
C TRP A 127 -2.50 3.01 -9.76
N PRO A 128 -3.46 3.45 -10.60
CA PRO A 128 -4.64 2.63 -10.91
C PRO A 128 -4.27 1.28 -11.52
N LYS A 129 -3.30 1.23 -12.42
CA LYS A 129 -2.85 -0.02 -13.02
C LYS A 129 -2.04 -0.87 -12.03
N ALA A 130 -1.28 -0.25 -11.13
CA ALA A 130 -0.57 -0.94 -10.05
C ALA A 130 -1.54 -1.63 -9.08
N LEU A 131 -2.61 -0.94 -8.68
CA LEU A 131 -3.68 -1.51 -7.86
C LEU A 131 -4.39 -2.68 -8.58
N ALA A 132 -4.66 -2.54 -9.87
CA ALA A 132 -5.21 -3.63 -10.66
C ALA A 132 -4.26 -4.84 -10.70
N TYR A 133 -2.96 -4.62 -10.83
CA TYR A 133 -1.95 -5.67 -10.74
C TYR A 133 -1.89 -6.31 -9.36
N TYR A 134 -2.07 -5.51 -8.29
CA TYR A 134 -2.11 -6.01 -6.92
C TYR A 134 -3.24 -7.03 -6.74
N ASN A 135 -4.43 -6.71 -7.25
CA ASN A 135 -5.61 -7.56 -7.13
C ASN A 135 -5.54 -8.86 -7.96
N VAL A 136 -5.14 -8.79 -9.24
CA VAL A 136 -5.26 -9.93 -10.16
C VAL A 136 -3.92 -10.42 -10.71
N GLY A 137 -2.83 -9.83 -10.30
CA GLY A 137 -1.50 -10.09 -10.84
C GLY A 137 -1.28 -9.47 -12.24
N PRO A 138 -0.03 -9.13 -12.60
CA PRO A 138 0.29 -8.58 -13.92
C PRO A 138 -0.07 -9.51 -15.07
N THR A 139 0.21 -10.80 -14.93
CA THR A 139 -0.12 -11.82 -15.95
C THR A 139 -1.62 -11.92 -16.15
N GLY A 140 -2.38 -12.06 -15.06
CA GLY A 140 -3.85 -12.11 -15.14
C GLY A 140 -4.46 -10.87 -15.79
N TYR A 141 -3.98 -9.69 -15.40
CA TYR A 141 -4.42 -8.42 -16.00
C TYR A 141 -4.13 -8.33 -17.50
N ASN A 142 -2.96 -8.77 -17.95
CA ASN A 142 -2.53 -8.60 -19.34
C ASN A 142 -3.09 -9.68 -20.28
N SER A 143 -3.30 -10.91 -19.80
CA SER A 143 -3.68 -12.05 -20.64
C SER A 143 -5.14 -12.50 -20.48
N ASN A 144 -5.89 -11.99 -19.49
CA ASN A 144 -7.26 -12.43 -19.22
C ASN A 144 -8.23 -11.24 -19.15
N ARG A 145 -9.18 -11.18 -20.10
CA ARG A 145 -10.15 -10.06 -20.19
C ARG A 145 -11.01 -9.92 -18.93
N ARG A 146 -11.43 -11.04 -18.31
CA ARG A 146 -12.25 -11.03 -17.08
C ARG A 146 -11.45 -10.48 -15.91
N MET A 147 -10.21 -10.95 -15.72
CA MET A 147 -9.30 -10.46 -14.67
C MET A 147 -8.94 -8.99 -14.89
N LYS A 148 -8.71 -8.57 -16.12
CA LYS A 148 -8.48 -7.15 -16.44
C LYS A 148 -9.67 -6.27 -16.03
N LYS A 149 -10.92 -6.71 -16.29
CA LYS A 149 -12.14 -6.00 -15.87
C LYS A 149 -12.23 -5.95 -14.34
N GLN A 150 -11.95 -7.07 -13.66
CA GLN A 150 -11.92 -7.13 -12.20
C GLN A 150 -10.87 -6.18 -11.60
N GLY A 151 -9.63 -6.23 -12.08
CA GLY A 151 -8.56 -5.34 -11.61
C GLY A 151 -8.88 -3.85 -11.80
N LYS A 152 -9.48 -3.48 -12.94
CA LYS A 152 -9.93 -2.10 -13.16
C LYS A 152 -11.06 -1.66 -12.22
N LYS A 153 -11.92 -2.58 -11.79
CA LYS A 153 -12.97 -2.28 -10.80
C LYS A 153 -12.40 -2.14 -9.39
N TYR A 154 -11.32 -2.85 -9.11
CA TYR A 154 -10.62 -2.78 -7.82
C TYR A 154 -9.88 -1.45 -7.65
N ALA A 155 -9.25 -0.94 -8.70
CA ALA A 155 -8.46 0.30 -8.73
C ALA A 155 -9.34 1.56 -8.68
#